data_beedc3f457f504625d5634d61213d8a0
#
_entry.id   beedc3f457f504625d5634d61213d8a0
#
_cell.length_a   1.000
_cell.length_b   1.000
_cell.length_c   1.000
_cell.angle_alpha   90.00
_cell.angle_beta   90.00
_cell.angle_gamma   90.00
#
_symmetry.space_group_name_H-M   'P 1'
#
loop_
_entity.id
_entity.type
_entity.pdbx_description
1 polymer ?
#
loop_
_entity_poly.entity_id
_entity_poly.type
_entity_poly.pdbx_seq_one_letter_code
_entity_poly.pdbx_strand_id
1 'polypeptide(L)'
;MMLWLTLFFEFFKTGLFSIGGGLATIPFLYEMMERYHWFTESDLLNMIAISESTPGPVGVNMATYVGYHVTGNNIFGAVWATFALVLPSVIVICAIAKVLQAYRKNPYVQDMFYGLRPATAALILSAAIGVFISVIMPDKQLVFNAQLGLTLVIMAGIWLFTKIFKDIHPIAIICLSAAIGILFSL
;
A
#
# COMPACT_ATOMS: atom_id res chain seq x y z
N MET A 1 10.40 -7.95 -28.27
CA MET A 1 11.01 -8.86 -27.28
C MET A 1 11.85 -8.11 -26.24
N MET A 2 12.68 -7.15 -26.62
CA MET A 2 13.46 -6.34 -25.67
C MET A 2 12.59 -5.62 -24.61
N LEU A 3 11.48 -4.97 -25.01
CA LEU A 3 10.61 -4.23 -24.08
C LEU A 3 10.12 -5.10 -22.91
N TRP A 4 9.65 -6.32 -23.19
CA TRP A 4 9.13 -7.24 -22.16
C TRP A 4 10.19 -7.67 -21.16
N LEU A 5 11.41 -7.92 -21.63
CA LEU A 5 12.53 -8.26 -20.76
C LEU A 5 12.96 -7.05 -19.91
N THR A 6 13.07 -5.87 -20.52
CA THR A 6 13.42 -4.64 -19.78
C THR A 6 12.37 -4.32 -18.73
N LEU A 7 11.08 -4.39 -19.08
CA LEU A 7 9.96 -4.19 -18.18
C LEU A 7 10.04 -5.17 -16.98
N PHE A 8 10.33 -6.44 -17.25
CA PHE A 8 10.49 -7.44 -16.21
C PHE A 8 11.65 -7.10 -15.25
N PHE A 9 12.83 -6.81 -15.78
CA PHE A 9 14.01 -6.55 -14.95
C PHE A 9 13.88 -5.28 -14.14
N GLU A 10 13.30 -4.21 -14.69
CA GLU A 10 13.10 -2.97 -13.94
C GLU A 10 12.08 -3.15 -12.81
N PHE A 11 10.96 -3.85 -13.05
CA PHE A 11 10.01 -4.12 -11.97
C PHE A 11 10.52 -5.16 -10.97
N PHE A 12 11.32 -6.14 -11.40
CA PHE A 12 12.00 -7.07 -10.50
C PHE A 12 12.99 -6.33 -9.58
N LYS A 13 13.80 -5.43 -10.14
CA LYS A 13 14.72 -4.56 -9.39
C LYS A 13 13.93 -3.68 -8.39
N THR A 14 12.86 -3.06 -8.85
CA THR A 14 11.98 -2.25 -8.01
C THR A 14 11.42 -3.08 -6.85
N GLY A 15 10.89 -4.27 -7.11
CA GLY A 15 10.34 -5.16 -6.09
C GLY A 15 11.37 -5.66 -5.07
N LEU A 16 12.66 -5.74 -5.48
CA LEU A 16 13.75 -6.16 -4.59
C LEU A 16 14.25 -5.02 -3.71
N PHE A 17 14.31 -3.81 -4.23
CA PHE A 17 14.98 -2.67 -3.57
C PHE A 17 14.04 -1.60 -3.03
N SER A 18 12.75 -1.60 -3.37
CA SER A 18 11.79 -0.63 -2.80
C SER A 18 11.41 -1.01 -1.37
N ILE A 19 12.29 -0.68 -0.43
CA ILE A 19 12.07 -0.93 1.00
C ILE A 19 11.41 0.30 1.61
N GLY A 20 10.18 0.17 2.14
CA GLY A 20 9.51 1.28 2.83
C GLY A 20 8.04 1.52 2.44
N GLY A 21 7.43 0.61 1.70
CA GLY A 21 6.02 0.70 1.31
C GLY A 21 5.79 1.17 -0.12
N GLY A 22 4.53 1.38 -0.49
CA GLY A 22 4.13 1.65 -1.89
C GLY A 22 4.77 2.90 -2.49
N LEU A 23 4.92 3.97 -1.73
CA LEU A 23 5.55 5.21 -2.19
C LEU A 23 7.06 5.07 -2.42
N ALA A 24 7.72 4.06 -1.83
CA ALA A 24 9.13 3.77 -2.08
C ALA A 24 9.41 3.27 -3.52
N THR A 25 8.37 2.94 -4.29
CA THR A 25 8.49 2.60 -5.72
C THR A 25 8.60 3.83 -6.62
N ILE A 26 8.17 5.00 -6.16
CA ILE A 26 8.12 6.23 -6.97
C ILE A 26 9.50 6.64 -7.53
N PRO A 27 10.60 6.65 -6.76
CA PRO A 27 11.92 6.98 -7.31
C PRO A 27 12.35 6.06 -8.46
N PHE A 28 12.01 4.77 -8.40
CA PHE A 28 12.29 3.84 -9.48
C PHE A 28 11.49 4.13 -10.74
N LEU A 29 10.24 4.60 -10.58
CA LEU A 29 9.42 5.01 -11.72
C LEU A 29 9.95 6.29 -12.36
N TYR A 30 10.45 7.24 -11.58
CA TYR A 30 11.15 8.41 -12.11
C TYR A 30 12.39 8.00 -12.90
N GLU A 31 13.22 7.07 -12.39
CA GLU A 31 14.37 6.53 -13.11
C GLU A 31 13.95 5.86 -14.43
N MET A 32 12.86 5.09 -14.44
CA MET A 32 12.33 4.47 -15.66
C MET A 32 11.83 5.53 -16.67
N MET A 33 11.16 6.57 -16.20
CA MET A 33 10.69 7.68 -17.03
C MET A 33 11.86 8.38 -17.71
N GLU A 34 12.90 8.73 -16.97
CA GLU A 34 14.07 9.43 -17.50
C GLU A 34 14.90 8.55 -18.46
N ARG A 35 15.05 7.27 -18.13
CA ARG A 35 15.90 6.35 -18.90
C ARG A 35 15.25 5.83 -20.17
N TYR A 36 13.96 5.52 -20.11
CA TYR A 36 13.28 4.83 -21.21
C TYR A 36 12.24 5.69 -21.92
N HIS A 37 11.85 6.82 -21.36
CA HIS A 37 10.80 7.70 -21.89
C HIS A 37 9.48 6.96 -22.18
N TRP A 38 9.17 5.96 -21.34
CA TRP A 38 7.97 5.14 -21.51
C TRP A 38 6.68 5.90 -21.21
N PHE A 39 6.76 6.91 -20.38
CA PHE A 39 5.66 7.79 -19.98
C PHE A 39 6.19 9.15 -19.59
N THR A 40 5.31 10.13 -19.59
CA THR A 40 5.63 11.51 -19.20
C THR A 40 5.47 11.74 -17.70
N GLU A 41 5.95 12.86 -17.19
CA GLU A 41 5.75 13.27 -15.79
C GLU A 41 4.25 13.40 -15.46
N SER A 42 3.44 13.93 -16.38
CA SER A 42 1.99 14.00 -16.23
C SER A 42 1.35 12.62 -16.10
N ASP A 43 1.82 11.66 -16.90
CA ASP A 43 1.35 10.26 -16.81
C ASP A 43 1.71 9.67 -15.46
N LEU A 44 2.94 9.91 -14.98
CA LEU A 44 3.38 9.41 -13.68
C LEU A 44 2.54 9.95 -12.53
N LEU A 45 2.23 11.24 -12.53
CA LEU A 45 1.36 11.85 -11.52
C LEU A 45 -0.05 11.26 -11.55
N ASN A 46 -0.61 11.03 -12.74
CA ASN A 46 -1.90 10.37 -12.91
C ASN A 46 -1.86 8.92 -12.40
N MET A 47 -0.78 8.18 -12.69
CA MET A 47 -0.57 6.82 -12.20
C MET A 47 -0.53 6.76 -10.67
N ILE A 48 0.16 7.70 -10.03
CA ILE A 48 0.20 7.82 -8.56
C ILE A 48 -1.19 8.06 -8.02
N ALA A 49 -1.92 9.05 -8.53
CA ALA A 49 -3.26 9.39 -8.05
C ALA A 49 -4.25 8.22 -8.19
N ILE A 50 -4.23 7.52 -9.33
CA ILE A 50 -5.07 6.34 -9.57
C ILE A 50 -4.67 5.21 -8.62
N SER A 51 -3.38 4.98 -8.42
CA SER A 51 -2.87 3.89 -7.57
C SER A 51 -3.18 4.12 -6.09
N GLU A 52 -3.18 5.37 -5.63
CA GLU A 52 -3.59 5.72 -4.26
C GLU A 52 -5.11 5.61 -4.07
N SER A 53 -5.89 5.88 -5.10
CA SER A 53 -7.34 5.74 -5.07
C SER A 53 -7.81 4.29 -5.23
N THR A 54 -6.95 3.39 -5.70
CA THR A 54 -7.28 1.98 -5.92
C THR A 54 -6.98 1.16 -4.66
N PRO A 55 -7.94 0.36 -4.15
CA PRO A 55 -7.69 -0.50 -3.00
C PRO A 55 -6.56 -1.48 -3.27
N GLY A 56 -5.52 -1.47 -2.42
CA GLY A 56 -4.38 -2.39 -2.53
C GLY A 56 -3.03 -1.72 -2.32
N PRO A 57 -1.93 -2.47 -2.42
CA PRO A 57 -0.59 -1.92 -2.32
C PRO A 57 -0.29 -0.98 -3.49
N VAL A 58 -0.03 0.29 -3.21
CA VAL A 58 0.21 1.34 -4.22
C VAL A 58 1.27 0.91 -5.25
N GLY A 59 2.40 0.36 -4.82
CA GLY A 59 3.45 -0.11 -5.72
C GLY A 59 3.01 -1.21 -6.68
N VAL A 60 2.11 -2.11 -6.26
CA VAL A 60 1.53 -3.15 -7.12
C VAL A 60 0.57 -2.53 -8.14
N ASN A 61 -0.28 -1.60 -7.70
CA ASN A 61 -1.21 -0.89 -8.58
C ASN A 61 -0.44 -0.09 -9.64
N MET A 62 0.65 0.59 -9.25
CA MET A 62 1.53 1.32 -10.18
C MET A 62 2.20 0.39 -11.19
N ALA A 63 2.72 -0.76 -10.76
CA ALA A 63 3.31 -1.75 -11.67
C ALA A 63 2.29 -2.25 -12.70
N THR A 64 1.07 -2.52 -12.25
CA THR A 64 -0.04 -2.94 -13.11
C THR A 64 -0.35 -1.86 -14.15
N TYR A 65 -0.46 -0.61 -13.72
CA TYR A 65 -0.77 0.50 -14.61
C TYR A 65 0.34 0.75 -15.64
N VAL A 66 1.60 0.85 -15.17
CA VAL A 66 2.76 1.07 -16.05
C VAL A 66 2.89 -0.07 -17.06
N GLY A 67 2.76 -1.33 -16.60
CA GLY A 67 2.81 -2.49 -17.48
C GLY A 67 1.74 -2.46 -18.57
N TYR A 68 0.52 -2.05 -18.22
CA TYR A 68 -0.56 -1.85 -19.17
C TYR A 68 -0.24 -0.74 -20.18
N HIS A 69 0.15 0.43 -19.70
CA HIS A 69 0.41 1.61 -20.52
C HIS A 69 1.57 1.42 -21.49
N VAL A 70 2.71 0.93 -20.99
CA VAL A 70 3.97 0.78 -21.76
C VAL A 70 3.85 -0.28 -22.87
N THR A 71 2.99 -1.28 -22.69
CA THR A 71 2.80 -2.35 -23.69
C THR A 71 1.67 -2.06 -24.68
N GLY A 72 1.25 -0.81 -24.80
CA GLY A 72 0.19 -0.41 -25.73
C GLY A 72 -1.22 -0.83 -25.26
N ASN A 73 -1.52 -0.62 -23.99
CA ASN A 73 -2.78 -0.96 -23.33
C ASN A 73 -3.07 -2.46 -23.34
N ASN A 74 -2.03 -3.26 -23.12
CA ASN A 74 -2.14 -4.72 -23.13
C ASN A 74 -2.24 -5.26 -21.70
N ILE A 75 -3.28 -6.06 -21.43
CA ILE A 75 -3.52 -6.70 -20.12
C ILE A 75 -2.35 -7.64 -19.75
N PHE A 76 -1.74 -8.32 -20.71
CA PHE A 76 -0.57 -9.17 -20.43
C PHE A 76 0.62 -8.36 -19.93
N GLY A 77 0.80 -7.11 -20.38
CA GLY A 77 1.82 -6.20 -19.85
C GLY A 77 1.59 -5.84 -18.39
N ALA A 78 0.33 -5.57 -18.02
CA ALA A 78 -0.06 -5.33 -16.64
C ALA A 78 0.28 -6.52 -15.73
N VAL A 79 -0.13 -7.73 -16.12
CA VAL A 79 0.15 -8.95 -15.37
C VAL A 79 1.65 -9.22 -15.28
N TRP A 80 2.38 -9.02 -16.38
CA TRP A 80 3.82 -9.26 -16.44
C TRP A 80 4.64 -8.36 -15.52
N ALA A 81 4.36 -7.05 -15.52
CA ALA A 81 5.02 -6.08 -14.64
C ALA A 81 4.69 -6.34 -13.17
N THR A 82 3.42 -6.63 -12.87
CA THR A 82 2.97 -6.96 -11.52
C THR A 82 3.64 -8.23 -11.00
N PHE A 83 3.70 -9.27 -11.83
CA PHE A 83 4.39 -10.52 -11.50
C PHE A 83 5.88 -10.27 -11.24
N ALA A 84 6.55 -9.49 -12.10
CA ALA A 84 7.95 -9.15 -11.94
C ALA A 84 8.22 -8.41 -10.61
N LEU A 85 7.33 -7.47 -10.22
CA LEU A 85 7.45 -6.74 -8.95
C LEU A 85 7.31 -7.65 -7.72
N VAL A 86 6.38 -8.59 -7.75
CA VAL A 86 6.06 -9.46 -6.60
C VAL A 86 7.04 -10.62 -6.47
N LEU A 87 7.58 -11.09 -7.58
CA LEU A 87 8.41 -12.30 -7.64
C LEU A 87 9.62 -12.30 -6.68
N PRO A 88 10.45 -11.24 -6.57
CA PRO A 88 11.59 -11.24 -5.65
C PRO A 88 11.15 -11.39 -4.20
N SER A 89 10.07 -10.73 -3.79
CA SER A 89 9.53 -10.85 -2.44
C SER A 89 9.09 -12.28 -2.12
N VAL A 90 8.44 -12.94 -3.06
CA VAL A 90 8.02 -14.36 -2.91
C VAL A 90 9.23 -15.27 -2.79
N ILE A 91 10.25 -15.08 -3.63
CA ILE A 91 11.49 -15.87 -3.57
C ILE A 91 12.17 -15.72 -2.20
N VAL A 92 12.33 -14.48 -1.74
CA VAL A 92 12.97 -14.17 -0.45
C VAL A 92 12.17 -14.79 0.71
N ILE A 93 10.85 -14.60 0.73
CA ILE A 93 9.99 -15.16 1.79
C ILE A 93 10.05 -16.70 1.80
N CYS A 94 10.00 -17.35 0.64
CA CYS A 94 10.11 -18.80 0.55
C CYS A 94 11.47 -19.32 1.04
N ALA A 95 12.56 -18.62 0.72
CA ALA A 95 13.89 -18.96 1.22
C ALA A 95 14.00 -18.81 2.73
N ILE A 96 13.52 -17.68 3.26
CA ILE A 96 13.48 -17.40 4.71
C ILE A 96 12.59 -18.41 5.44
N ALA A 97 11.44 -18.76 4.90
CA ALA A 97 10.52 -19.71 5.51
C ALA A 97 11.15 -21.10 5.70
N LYS A 98 11.92 -21.57 4.71
CA LYS A 98 12.66 -22.85 4.83
C LYS A 98 13.70 -22.81 5.95
N VAL A 99 14.48 -21.72 6.05
CA VAL A 99 15.46 -21.53 7.12
C VAL A 99 14.78 -21.46 8.48
N LEU A 100 13.72 -20.67 8.59
CA LEU A 100 12.98 -20.53 9.85
C LEU A 100 12.33 -21.84 10.32
N GLN A 101 11.83 -22.67 9.40
CA GLN A 101 11.32 -23.99 9.76
C GLN A 101 12.40 -24.89 10.35
N ALA A 102 13.60 -24.89 9.79
CA ALA A 102 14.73 -25.68 10.27
C ALA A 102 15.18 -25.22 11.69
N TYR A 103 15.13 -23.93 11.96
CA TYR A 103 15.61 -23.33 13.21
C TYR A 103 14.52 -22.88 14.17
N ARG A 104 13.26 -23.31 13.97
CA ARG A 104 12.09 -22.88 14.77
C ARG A 104 12.25 -23.10 16.28
N LYS A 105 13.01 -24.13 16.69
CA LYS A 105 13.26 -24.45 18.09
C LYS A 105 14.48 -23.74 18.69
N ASN A 106 15.23 -23.00 17.88
CA ASN A 106 16.41 -22.29 18.35
C ASN A 106 15.98 -21.08 19.22
N PRO A 107 16.52 -20.94 20.44
CA PRO A 107 16.16 -19.85 21.36
C PRO A 107 16.40 -18.46 20.74
N TYR A 108 17.50 -18.27 20.02
CA TYR A 108 17.80 -16.98 19.35
C TYR A 108 16.72 -16.60 18.33
N VAL A 109 16.17 -17.57 17.60
CA VAL A 109 15.09 -17.32 16.65
C VAL A 109 13.80 -16.94 17.38
N GLN A 110 13.52 -17.60 18.51
CA GLN A 110 12.35 -17.26 19.32
C GLN A 110 12.46 -15.87 19.95
N ASP A 111 13.64 -15.51 20.44
CA ASP A 111 13.91 -14.18 21.00
C ASP A 111 13.80 -13.07 19.95
N MET A 112 14.27 -13.33 18.72
CA MET A 112 14.06 -12.40 17.58
C MET A 112 12.57 -12.17 17.31
N PHE A 113 11.76 -13.24 17.25
CA PHE A 113 10.32 -13.11 17.04
C PHE A 113 9.62 -12.43 18.23
N TYR A 114 10.09 -12.68 19.45
CA TYR A 114 9.57 -11.99 20.63
C TYR A 114 9.79 -10.48 20.55
N GLY A 115 10.97 -10.04 20.11
CA GLY A 115 11.28 -8.62 19.91
C GLY A 115 10.55 -7.98 18.70
N LEU A 116 10.32 -8.75 17.63
CA LEU A 116 9.62 -8.27 16.42
C LEU A 116 8.12 -7.99 16.65
N ARG A 117 7.47 -8.73 17.57
CA ARG A 117 6.04 -8.54 17.84
C ARG A 117 5.68 -7.12 18.32
N PRO A 118 6.33 -6.57 19.36
CA PRO A 118 6.05 -5.20 19.77
C PRO A 118 6.48 -4.18 18.73
N ALA A 119 7.54 -4.43 17.96
CA ALA A 119 7.98 -3.54 16.89
C ALA A 119 6.93 -3.43 15.78
N THR A 120 6.37 -4.56 15.32
CA THR A 120 5.28 -4.55 14.33
C THR A 120 4.02 -3.88 14.87
N ALA A 121 3.66 -4.11 16.13
CA ALA A 121 2.53 -3.45 16.77
C ALA A 121 2.74 -1.92 16.82
N ALA A 122 3.95 -1.47 17.15
CA ALA A 122 4.30 -0.05 17.18
C ALA A 122 4.23 0.60 15.79
N LEU A 123 4.68 -0.11 14.74
CA LEU A 123 4.57 0.37 13.35
C LEU A 123 3.11 0.52 12.90
N ILE A 124 2.27 -0.46 13.21
CA ILE A 124 0.84 -0.41 12.90
C ILE A 124 0.18 0.76 13.66
N LEU A 125 0.50 0.91 14.94
CA LEU A 125 -0.02 2.03 15.74
C LEU A 125 0.45 3.38 15.21
N SER A 126 1.72 3.51 14.81
CA SER A 126 2.27 4.73 14.21
C SER A 126 1.55 5.09 12.91
N ALA A 127 1.29 4.10 12.04
CA ALA A 127 0.53 4.32 10.83
C ALA A 127 -0.92 4.75 11.13
N ALA A 128 -1.58 4.10 12.08
CA ALA A 128 -2.93 4.46 12.49
C ALA A 128 -3.01 5.90 13.06
N ILE A 129 -2.04 6.29 13.89
CA ILE A 129 -1.92 7.65 14.41
C ILE A 129 -1.68 8.65 13.27
N GLY A 130 -0.83 8.32 12.30
CA GLY A 130 -0.58 9.15 11.12
C GLY A 130 -1.86 9.43 10.32
N VAL A 131 -2.66 8.40 10.04
CA VAL A 131 -3.97 8.53 9.37
C VAL A 131 -4.93 9.36 10.24
N PHE A 132 -4.97 9.11 11.53
CA PHE A 132 -5.83 9.85 12.46
C PHE A 132 -5.47 11.35 12.48
N ILE A 133 -4.18 11.68 12.52
CA ILE A 133 -3.69 13.07 12.47
C ILE A 133 -4.04 13.73 11.13
N SER A 134 -3.90 13.02 10.01
CA SER A 134 -4.23 13.58 8.69
C SER A 134 -5.73 13.88 8.52
N VAL A 135 -6.60 13.15 9.20
CA VAL A 135 -8.05 13.40 9.22
C VAL A 135 -8.39 14.59 10.11
N ILE A 136 -7.71 14.75 11.27
CA ILE A 136 -7.99 15.83 12.23
C ILE A 136 -7.33 17.15 11.82
N MET A 137 -6.16 17.07 11.17
CA MET A 137 -5.36 18.24 10.77
C MET A 137 -5.12 18.23 9.26
N PRO A 138 -6.13 18.40 8.42
CA PRO A 138 -5.91 18.69 7.02
C PRO A 138 -5.08 19.98 6.95
N ASP A 139 -4.00 20.00 6.18
CA ASP A 139 -3.05 21.13 6.06
C ASP A 139 -2.21 21.46 7.32
N LYS A 140 -2.03 20.50 8.25
CA LYS A 140 -1.26 20.67 9.49
C LYS A 140 -1.75 21.84 10.38
N GLN A 141 -2.96 22.30 10.21
CA GLN A 141 -3.59 23.30 11.05
C GLN A 141 -4.80 22.73 11.77
N LEU A 142 -4.83 22.83 13.09
CA LEU A 142 -6.01 22.53 13.90
C LEU A 142 -7.04 23.64 13.67
N VAL A 143 -7.91 23.45 12.70
CA VAL A 143 -9.07 24.31 12.53
C VAL A 143 -10.23 23.65 13.29
N PHE A 144 -10.56 24.18 14.45
CA PHE A 144 -11.76 23.78 15.21
C PHE A 144 -13.00 24.24 14.43
N ASN A 145 -13.42 23.40 13.49
CA ASN A 145 -14.63 23.62 12.70
C ASN A 145 -15.72 22.65 13.17
N ALA A 146 -16.98 23.02 12.99
CA ALA A 146 -18.14 22.14 13.25
C ALA A 146 -18.00 20.79 12.52
N GLN A 147 -17.34 20.79 11.38
CA GLN A 147 -17.04 19.62 10.57
C GLN A 147 -16.11 18.63 11.27
N LEU A 148 -15.07 19.11 11.96
CA LEU A 148 -14.18 18.28 12.77
C LEU A 148 -14.95 17.60 13.92
N GLY A 149 -15.83 18.35 14.61
CA GLY A 149 -16.69 17.80 15.65
C GLY A 149 -17.61 16.70 15.13
N LEU A 150 -18.21 16.91 13.96
CA LEU A 150 -19.06 15.93 13.31
C LEU A 150 -18.28 14.66 12.92
N THR A 151 -17.09 14.81 12.35
CA THR A 151 -16.22 13.67 11.98
C THR A 151 -15.86 12.83 13.21
N LEU A 152 -15.48 13.47 14.32
CA LEU A 152 -15.15 12.75 15.55
C LEU A 152 -16.36 12.03 16.16
N VAL A 153 -17.54 12.63 16.11
CA VAL A 153 -18.78 11.99 16.58
C VAL A 153 -19.13 10.77 15.71
N ILE A 154 -19.01 10.89 14.39
CA ILE A 154 -19.26 9.78 13.46
C ILE A 154 -18.26 8.66 13.69
N MET A 155 -16.96 8.97 13.82
CA MET A 155 -15.92 7.98 14.13
C MET A 155 -16.21 7.25 15.45
N ALA A 156 -16.56 7.98 16.49
CA ALA A 156 -16.92 7.38 17.79
C ALA A 156 -18.19 6.52 17.67
N GLY A 157 -19.18 6.96 16.90
CA GLY A 157 -20.40 6.20 16.61
C GLY A 157 -20.14 4.88 15.88
N ILE A 158 -19.32 4.92 14.83
CA ILE A 158 -18.91 3.72 14.08
C ILE A 158 -18.10 2.77 14.99
N TRP A 159 -17.18 3.31 15.79
CA TRP A 159 -16.41 2.50 16.73
C TRP A 159 -17.30 1.82 17.77
N LEU A 160 -18.27 2.55 18.34
CA LEU A 160 -19.24 1.99 19.28
C LEU A 160 -20.11 0.92 18.62
N PHE A 161 -20.56 1.16 17.39
CA PHE A 161 -21.32 0.22 16.59
C PHE A 161 -20.58 -1.08 16.35
N THR A 162 -19.27 -1.02 16.00
CA THR A 162 -18.43 -2.23 15.83
C THR A 162 -18.22 -2.98 17.13
N LYS A 163 -18.25 -2.30 18.27
CA LYS A 163 -18.13 -2.95 19.59
C LYS A 163 -19.39 -3.69 20.03
N ILE A 164 -20.57 -3.17 19.64
CA ILE A 164 -21.86 -3.76 19.93
C ILE A 164 -22.14 -4.97 19.00
N PHE A 165 -21.85 -4.82 17.72
CA PHE A 165 -22.09 -5.83 16.70
C PHE A 165 -20.78 -6.49 16.29
N LYS A 166 -20.33 -7.49 17.03
CA LYS A 166 -19.01 -8.14 16.86
C LYS A 166 -18.88 -8.99 15.58
N ASP A 167 -19.99 -9.40 14.98
CA ASP A 167 -20.01 -10.35 13.85
C ASP A 167 -20.15 -9.66 12.47
N ILE A 168 -20.03 -8.32 12.42
CA ILE A 168 -20.15 -7.59 11.15
C ILE A 168 -18.84 -7.71 10.36
N HIS A 169 -18.97 -8.11 9.10
CA HIS A 169 -17.85 -8.20 8.19
C HIS A 169 -17.19 -6.83 7.98
N PRO A 170 -15.84 -6.69 8.00
CA PRO A 170 -15.15 -5.42 7.86
C PRO A 170 -15.54 -4.61 6.61
N ILE A 171 -15.85 -5.31 5.50
CA ILE A 171 -16.31 -4.66 4.26
C ILE A 171 -17.61 -3.89 4.47
N ALA A 172 -18.55 -4.43 5.26
CA ALA A 172 -19.82 -3.74 5.54
C ALA A 172 -19.59 -2.44 6.32
N ILE A 173 -18.61 -2.42 7.23
CA ILE A 173 -18.23 -1.22 7.99
C ILE A 173 -17.63 -0.16 7.05
N ILE A 174 -16.77 -0.58 6.10
CA ILE A 174 -16.18 0.32 5.10
C ILE A 174 -17.29 0.93 4.22
N CYS A 175 -18.20 0.11 3.71
CA CYS A 175 -19.33 0.59 2.90
C CYS A 175 -20.23 1.55 3.68
N LEU A 176 -20.51 1.24 4.95
CA LEU A 176 -21.30 2.11 5.82
C LEU A 176 -20.62 3.46 6.06
N SER A 177 -19.31 3.43 6.35
CA SER A 177 -18.51 4.64 6.55
C SER A 177 -18.46 5.50 5.29
N ALA A 178 -18.28 4.87 4.11
CA ALA A 178 -18.29 5.57 2.83
C ALA A 178 -19.66 6.22 2.56
N ALA A 179 -20.77 5.51 2.80
CA ALA A 179 -22.13 6.06 2.64
C ALA A 179 -22.36 7.27 3.56
N ILE A 180 -21.94 7.18 4.81
CA ILE A 180 -22.01 8.29 5.77
C ILE A 180 -21.15 9.46 5.31
N GLY A 181 -19.91 9.23 4.87
CA GLY A 181 -19.00 10.27 4.37
C GLY A 181 -19.60 11.04 3.18
N ILE A 182 -20.21 10.34 2.21
CA ILE A 182 -20.88 10.95 1.06
C ILE A 182 -22.10 11.79 1.51
N LEU A 183 -22.87 11.29 2.46
CA LEU A 183 -24.12 11.92 2.93
C LEU A 183 -23.85 13.23 3.69
N PHE A 184 -22.74 13.30 4.41
CA PHE A 184 -22.33 14.47 5.20
C PHE A 184 -21.26 15.34 4.53
N SER A 185 -20.84 15.00 3.29
CA SER A 185 -19.77 15.70 2.53
C SER A 185 -18.47 15.85 3.35
N LEU A 186 -18.07 14.76 4.01
CA LEU A 186 -16.89 14.67 4.86
C LEU A 186 -15.71 14.10 4.07
#